data_75f0c1611f51226fe3372089f2b2073b
#
_entry.id   75f0c1611f51226fe3372089f2b2073b
#
_cell.length_a   1.000
_cell.length_b   1.000
_cell.length_c   1.000
_cell.angle_alpha   90.00
_cell.angle_beta   90.00
_cell.angle_gamma   90.00
#
_symmetry.space_group_name_H-M   'P 1'
#
loop_
_entity.id
_entity.type
_entity.pdbx_description
1 polymer ?
#
loop_
_entity_poly.entity_id
_entity_poly.type
_entity_poly.pdbx_seq_one_letter_code
_entity_poly.pdbx_strand_id
1 'polypeptide(L)'
;YKRQQLIRDYWRENHLEPMGLTVLLSSQEETGGLGALTASFAIAPTQAIAVDVTFGSTPEIADHHVPLVGKGPAVGTGSILSRKMAKAIMAAAQEEGIGYQVEVLSGRGTGTNADSIVKTRAGVESACVSIPLRYMHTPIEVIDPKDVENTARLLAAYAKKLGR
;
A
#
# COMPACT_ATOMS: atom_id res chain seq x y z
N TYR A 1 -16.01 -1.15 0.34
CA TYR A 1 -17.09 -0.33 0.91
C TYR A 1 -17.20 -0.42 2.43
N LYS A 2 -17.38 -1.62 3.05
CA LYS A 2 -17.55 -1.75 4.51
C LYS A 2 -16.41 -1.12 5.33
N ARG A 3 -15.15 -1.24 4.89
CA ARG A 3 -14.00 -0.69 5.63
C ARG A 3 -13.87 0.83 5.50
N GLN A 4 -14.25 1.42 4.37
CA GLN A 4 -14.35 2.87 4.25
C GLN A 4 -15.39 3.44 5.23
N GLN A 5 -16.53 2.76 5.37
CA GLN A 5 -17.57 3.16 6.31
C GLN A 5 -17.06 3.13 7.74
N LEU A 6 -16.36 2.04 8.14
CA LEU A 6 -15.76 1.94 9.48
C LEU A 6 -14.77 3.08 9.79
N ILE A 7 -13.97 3.50 8.81
CA ILE A 7 -13.04 4.62 8.97
C ILE A 7 -13.82 5.93 9.17
N ARG A 8 -14.83 6.17 8.35
CA ARG A 8 -15.67 7.38 8.46
C ARG A 8 -16.45 7.44 9.77
N ASP A 9 -17.00 6.30 10.21
CA ASP A 9 -17.72 6.20 11.46
C ASP A 9 -16.77 6.46 12.64
N TYR A 10 -15.57 5.88 12.62
CA TYR A 10 -14.53 6.16 13.60
C TYR A 10 -14.21 7.66 13.70
N TRP A 11 -13.99 8.33 12.57
CA TRP A 11 -13.72 9.78 12.59
C TRP A 11 -14.89 10.57 13.18
N ARG A 12 -16.11 10.21 12.80
CA ARG A 12 -17.32 10.88 13.34
C ARG A 12 -17.45 10.67 14.85
N GLU A 13 -17.30 9.44 15.33
CA GLU A 13 -17.40 9.09 16.74
C GLU A 13 -16.32 9.74 17.60
N ASN A 14 -15.15 9.99 17.03
CA ASN A 14 -14.03 10.62 17.75
C ASN A 14 -13.89 12.12 17.47
N HIS A 15 -14.89 12.75 16.85
CA HIS A 15 -14.91 14.17 16.51
C HIS A 15 -13.68 14.62 15.70
N LEU A 16 -13.15 13.74 14.86
CA LEU A 16 -12.02 14.03 13.99
C LEU A 16 -12.51 14.71 12.70
N GLU A 17 -11.71 15.62 12.16
CA GLU A 17 -12.01 16.26 10.88
C GLU A 17 -12.12 15.20 9.76
N PRO A 18 -13.20 15.22 8.99
CA PRO A 18 -13.41 14.24 7.95
C PRO A 18 -12.39 14.42 6.83
N MET A 19 -11.61 13.39 6.57
CA MET A 19 -10.75 13.32 5.40
C MET A 19 -11.51 12.84 4.16
N GLY A 20 -11.15 13.36 3.01
CA GLY A 20 -11.52 12.77 1.73
C GLY A 20 -10.81 11.41 1.56
N LEU A 21 -11.54 10.31 1.67
CA LEU A 21 -11.03 8.97 1.39
C LEU A 21 -11.57 8.45 0.06
N THR A 22 -10.67 8.25 -0.91
CA THR A 22 -10.99 7.67 -2.21
C THR A 22 -10.33 6.32 -2.35
N VAL A 23 -11.06 5.31 -2.81
CA VAL A 23 -10.52 4.03 -3.26
C VAL A 23 -10.57 4.00 -4.77
N LEU A 24 -9.42 3.86 -5.40
CA LEU A 24 -9.25 3.75 -6.83
C LEU A 24 -8.99 2.28 -7.20
N LEU A 25 -9.89 1.69 -7.99
CA LEU A 25 -9.65 0.44 -8.69
C LEU A 25 -9.20 0.81 -10.10
N SER A 26 -7.89 0.85 -10.31
CA SER A 26 -7.29 1.31 -11.57
C SER A 26 -7.31 0.21 -12.62
N SER A 27 -7.19 0.63 -13.88
CA SER A 27 -6.95 -0.23 -15.02
C SER A 27 -5.54 -0.01 -15.57
N GLN A 28 -5.07 -0.94 -16.40
CA GLN A 28 -3.82 -0.80 -17.16
C GLN A 28 -2.58 -0.57 -16.27
N GLU A 29 -2.54 -1.23 -15.10
CA GLU A 29 -1.37 -1.20 -14.24
C GLU A 29 -0.17 -1.78 -14.96
N GLU A 30 -0.28 -3.01 -15.49
CA GLU A 30 0.73 -3.78 -16.20
C GLU A 30 1.25 -3.12 -17.51
N THR A 31 0.56 -2.10 -17.99
CA THR A 31 0.91 -1.36 -19.21
C THR A 31 1.33 0.08 -18.94
N GLY A 32 1.82 0.35 -17.72
CA GLY A 32 2.38 1.64 -17.34
C GLY A 32 1.52 2.49 -16.42
N GLY A 33 0.55 1.89 -15.71
CA GLY A 33 -0.23 2.55 -14.68
C GLY A 33 -1.14 3.66 -15.18
N LEU A 34 -1.63 3.57 -16.43
CA LEU A 34 -2.36 4.65 -17.10
C LEU A 34 -3.65 5.03 -16.38
N GLY A 35 -4.38 4.03 -15.88
CA GLY A 35 -5.60 4.27 -15.12
C GLY A 35 -5.33 5.02 -13.81
N ALA A 36 -4.25 4.67 -13.10
CA ALA A 36 -3.83 5.36 -11.90
C ALA A 36 -3.36 6.79 -12.19
N LEU A 37 -2.61 7.00 -13.26
CA LEU A 37 -2.14 8.32 -13.69
C LEU A 37 -3.31 9.28 -13.97
N THR A 38 -4.25 8.86 -14.80
CA THR A 38 -5.38 9.71 -15.20
C THR A 38 -6.35 9.97 -14.07
N ALA A 39 -6.65 8.95 -13.26
CA ALA A 39 -7.54 9.09 -12.12
C ALA A 39 -6.93 9.96 -11.01
N SER A 40 -5.64 9.77 -10.67
CA SER A 40 -4.98 10.59 -9.66
C SER A 40 -4.83 12.05 -10.11
N PHE A 41 -4.69 12.31 -11.41
CA PHE A 41 -4.74 13.67 -11.95
C PHE A 41 -6.08 14.35 -11.66
N ALA A 42 -7.18 13.64 -11.86
CA ALA A 42 -8.53 14.16 -11.63
C ALA A 42 -8.85 14.31 -10.13
N ILE A 43 -8.47 13.32 -9.32
CA ILE A 43 -8.73 13.29 -7.86
C ILE A 43 -7.88 14.34 -7.13
N ALA A 44 -6.65 14.59 -7.61
CA ALA A 44 -5.66 15.48 -6.97
C ALA A 44 -5.44 15.15 -5.48
N PRO A 45 -5.08 13.91 -5.12
CA PRO A 45 -4.93 13.52 -3.72
C PRO A 45 -3.72 14.20 -3.09
N THR A 46 -3.79 14.50 -1.79
CA THR A 46 -2.66 14.97 -1.00
C THR A 46 -1.66 13.83 -0.76
N GLN A 47 -2.18 12.64 -0.47
CA GLN A 47 -1.41 11.43 -0.26
C GLN A 47 -2.04 10.25 -0.99
N ALA A 48 -1.22 9.30 -1.42
CA ALA A 48 -1.69 8.07 -2.04
C ALA A 48 -0.94 6.86 -1.51
N ILE A 49 -1.63 5.73 -1.41
CA ILE A 49 -1.01 4.44 -1.11
C ILE A 49 -1.36 3.49 -2.26
N ALA A 50 -0.35 3.04 -3.00
CA ALA A 50 -0.52 1.92 -3.90
C ALA A 50 -0.55 0.63 -3.06
N VAL A 51 -1.57 -0.18 -3.31
CA VAL A 51 -1.71 -1.52 -2.70
C VAL A 51 -1.57 -2.52 -3.83
N ASP A 52 -0.55 -3.36 -3.73
CA ASP A 52 -0.18 -4.29 -4.78
C ASP A 52 0.29 -5.61 -4.18
N VAL A 53 0.87 -6.48 -4.99
CA VAL A 53 1.61 -7.66 -4.56
C VAL A 53 3.11 -7.41 -4.70
N THR A 54 3.92 -8.22 -4.05
CA THR A 54 5.38 -8.23 -4.23
C THR A 54 5.92 -9.65 -4.20
N PHE A 55 7.10 -9.84 -4.76
CA PHE A 55 7.77 -11.14 -4.75
C PHE A 55 7.97 -11.64 -3.32
N GLY A 56 7.30 -12.73 -2.98
CA GLY A 56 7.45 -13.43 -1.71
C GLY A 56 8.47 -14.57 -1.81
N SER A 57 9.01 -14.97 -0.67
CA SER A 57 9.96 -16.07 -0.59
C SER A 57 9.37 -17.38 -1.13
N THR A 58 10.13 -18.10 -1.94
CA THR A 58 9.80 -19.45 -2.43
C THR A 58 10.69 -20.49 -1.77
N PRO A 59 10.28 -21.76 -1.68
CA PRO A 59 11.09 -22.82 -1.10
C PRO A 59 12.45 -23.02 -1.79
N GLU A 60 12.50 -22.75 -3.09
CA GLU A 60 13.68 -22.98 -3.93
C GLU A 60 14.66 -21.81 -3.93
N ILE A 61 14.22 -20.63 -3.54
CA ILE A 61 15.01 -19.40 -3.55
C ILE A 61 15.06 -18.87 -2.13
N ALA A 62 16.12 -19.21 -1.42
CA ALA A 62 16.43 -18.62 -0.11
C ALA A 62 17.00 -17.20 -0.31
N ASP A 63 16.16 -16.27 -0.74
CA ASP A 63 16.52 -14.85 -0.76
C ASP A 63 16.06 -14.20 0.54
N HIS A 64 17.04 -13.83 1.36
CA HIS A 64 16.79 -13.14 2.64
C HIS A 64 16.31 -11.69 2.45
N HIS A 65 16.24 -11.22 1.22
CA HIS A 65 15.85 -9.84 0.88
C HIS A 65 14.39 -9.70 0.43
N VAL A 66 13.67 -10.81 0.27
CA VAL A 66 12.26 -10.78 -0.13
C VAL A 66 11.32 -11.01 1.06
N PRO A 67 10.13 -10.39 1.08
CA PRO A 67 9.13 -10.60 2.12
C PRO A 67 8.67 -12.06 2.20
N LEU A 68 8.42 -12.52 3.41
CA LEU A 68 7.92 -13.86 3.69
C LEU A 68 6.39 -13.89 3.60
N VAL A 69 5.82 -14.85 2.87
CA VAL A 69 4.38 -15.11 2.82
C VAL A 69 3.89 -15.55 4.20
N GLY A 70 2.78 -14.95 4.68
CA GLY A 70 2.21 -15.24 6.00
C GLY A 70 2.82 -14.44 7.16
N LYS A 71 3.69 -13.47 6.88
CA LYS A 71 4.33 -12.60 7.90
C LYS A 71 3.83 -11.16 7.90
N GLY A 72 2.76 -10.90 7.20
CA GLY A 72 2.15 -9.58 7.08
C GLY A 72 2.59 -8.81 5.84
N PRO A 73 1.94 -7.68 5.56
CA PRO A 73 2.25 -6.85 4.41
C PRO A 73 3.67 -6.30 4.45
N ALA A 74 4.23 -6.05 3.28
CA ALA A 74 5.49 -5.37 3.09
C ALA A 74 5.26 -3.87 2.89
N VAL A 75 5.88 -3.04 3.74
CA VAL A 75 5.87 -1.58 3.59
C VAL A 75 7.08 -1.19 2.76
N GLY A 76 6.81 -0.67 1.57
CA GLY A 76 7.84 -0.27 0.61
C GLY A 76 8.63 0.95 1.07
N THR A 77 9.94 0.88 0.90
CA THR A 77 10.87 2.01 1.05
C THR A 77 11.71 2.13 -0.21
N GLY A 78 11.85 3.32 -0.76
CA GLY A 78 12.55 3.51 -2.02
C GLY A 78 12.74 4.97 -2.36
N SER A 79 13.41 5.24 -3.48
CA SER A 79 13.81 6.59 -3.89
C SER A 79 12.64 7.52 -4.21
N ILE A 80 11.53 6.97 -4.69
CA ILE A 80 10.34 7.73 -5.11
C ILE A 80 9.23 7.74 -4.07
N LEU A 81 9.35 6.92 -3.02
CA LEU A 81 8.34 6.81 -1.96
C LEU A 81 8.61 7.78 -0.81
N SER A 82 7.54 8.25 -0.19
CA SER A 82 7.62 9.09 0.99
C SER A 82 8.12 8.30 2.20
N ARG A 83 9.31 8.63 2.67
CA ARG A 83 9.86 8.10 3.93
C ARG A 83 8.97 8.45 5.13
N LYS A 84 8.34 9.62 5.11
CA LYS A 84 7.43 10.07 6.17
C LYS A 84 6.21 9.18 6.23
N MET A 85 5.56 8.91 5.09
CA MET A 85 4.42 8.00 5.02
C MET A 85 4.80 6.58 5.43
N ALA A 86 5.89 6.03 4.90
CA ALA A 86 6.34 4.68 5.26
C ALA A 86 6.56 4.54 6.77
N LYS A 87 7.24 5.50 7.42
CA LYS A 87 7.41 5.50 8.88
C LYS A 87 6.09 5.60 9.63
N ALA A 88 5.15 6.42 9.17
CA ALA A 88 3.84 6.57 9.80
C ALA A 88 2.98 5.30 9.64
N ILE A 89 3.05 4.63 8.49
CA ILE A 89 2.39 3.34 8.26
C ILE A 89 2.96 2.27 9.19
N MET A 90 4.28 2.16 9.29
CA MET A 90 4.94 1.22 10.22
C MET A 90 4.61 1.51 11.68
N ALA A 91 4.56 2.78 12.08
CA ALA A 91 4.14 3.18 13.42
C ALA A 91 2.67 2.78 13.71
N ALA A 92 1.78 2.94 12.71
CA ALA A 92 0.39 2.49 12.84
C ALA A 92 0.29 0.97 13.00
N ALA A 93 1.12 0.20 12.29
CA ALA A 93 1.18 -1.25 12.46
C ALA A 93 1.63 -1.64 13.87
N GLN A 94 2.67 -1.00 14.40
CA GLN A 94 3.19 -1.27 15.74
C GLN A 94 2.16 -0.98 16.84
N GLU A 95 1.47 0.15 16.76
CA GLU A 95 0.45 0.54 17.74
C GLU A 95 -0.76 -0.41 17.76
N GLU A 96 -1.15 -0.94 16.61
CA GLU A 96 -2.28 -1.86 16.47
C GLU A 96 -1.86 -3.35 16.56
N GLY A 97 -0.59 -3.63 16.85
CA GLY A 97 -0.07 -4.99 16.94
C GLY A 97 -0.19 -5.78 15.64
N ILE A 98 -0.11 -5.12 14.48
CA ILE A 98 -0.17 -5.74 13.16
C ILE A 98 1.23 -6.11 12.71
N GLY A 99 1.46 -7.40 12.42
CA GLY A 99 2.72 -7.85 11.81
C GLY A 99 2.92 -7.21 10.43
N TYR A 100 4.12 -6.70 10.18
CA TYR A 100 4.51 -6.15 8.89
C TYR A 100 5.98 -6.45 8.60
N GLN A 101 6.37 -6.27 7.35
CA GLN A 101 7.74 -6.39 6.88
C GLN A 101 8.17 -5.10 6.19
N VAL A 102 9.47 -4.89 6.03
CA VAL A 102 10.00 -3.75 5.27
C VAL A 102 10.59 -4.27 3.97
N GLU A 103 10.17 -3.69 2.87
CA GLU A 103 10.70 -3.97 1.55
C GLU A 103 11.54 -2.80 1.04
N VAL A 104 12.76 -3.09 0.60
CA VAL A 104 13.65 -2.08 0.01
C VAL A 104 13.57 -2.17 -1.51
N LEU A 105 12.91 -1.20 -2.11
CA LEU A 105 12.75 -1.08 -3.55
C LEU A 105 13.97 -0.35 -4.13
N SER A 106 14.96 -1.11 -4.56
CA SER A 106 16.28 -0.60 -4.97
C SER A 106 16.33 -0.06 -6.41
N GLY A 107 15.26 -0.22 -7.18
CA GLY A 107 15.16 0.22 -8.57
C GLY A 107 14.84 1.71 -8.75
N ARG A 108 14.61 2.09 -10.01
CA ARG A 108 14.14 3.44 -10.37
C ARG A 108 12.65 3.67 -10.11
N GLY A 109 11.92 2.63 -9.76
CA GLY A 109 10.50 2.62 -9.48
C GLY A 109 10.11 1.52 -8.50
N THR A 110 8.82 1.38 -8.27
CA THR A 110 8.24 0.36 -7.40
C THR A 110 7.69 -0.83 -8.18
N GLY A 111 7.47 -0.67 -9.49
CA GLY A 111 6.73 -1.63 -10.31
C GLY A 111 5.23 -1.67 -9.98
N THR A 112 4.69 -0.60 -9.42
CA THR A 112 3.27 -0.49 -9.05
C THR A 112 2.68 0.84 -9.53
N ASN A 113 1.40 1.03 -9.32
CA ASN A 113 0.72 2.30 -9.58
C ASN A 113 1.36 3.53 -8.89
N ALA A 114 2.15 3.34 -7.82
CA ALA A 114 2.85 4.43 -7.16
C ALA A 114 3.77 5.19 -8.12
N ASP A 115 4.39 4.49 -9.09
CA ASP A 115 5.28 5.07 -10.10
C ASP A 115 4.60 6.11 -10.99
N SER A 116 3.31 5.93 -11.23
CA SER A 116 2.49 6.85 -12.02
C SER A 116 1.88 7.95 -11.16
N ILE A 117 1.40 7.60 -9.97
CA ILE A 117 0.75 8.54 -9.06
C ILE A 117 1.73 9.62 -8.57
N VAL A 118 2.94 9.24 -8.20
CA VAL A 118 3.95 10.17 -7.67
C VAL A 118 4.29 11.31 -8.65
N LYS A 119 4.14 11.07 -9.96
CA LYS A 119 4.45 12.05 -11.03
C LYS A 119 3.25 12.93 -11.39
N THR A 120 2.09 12.70 -10.80
CA THR A 120 0.86 13.39 -11.18
C THR A 120 0.89 14.83 -10.67
N ARG A 121 0.50 15.79 -11.54
CA ARG A 121 0.44 17.23 -11.24
C ARG A 121 1.79 17.77 -10.74
N ALA A 122 1.79 18.38 -9.56
CA ALA A 122 2.99 18.89 -8.89
C ALA A 122 3.73 17.82 -8.06
N GLY A 123 3.31 16.59 -8.14
CA GLY A 123 3.76 15.46 -7.34
C GLY A 123 2.75 15.10 -6.26
N VAL A 124 2.63 13.81 -5.96
CA VAL A 124 1.77 13.27 -4.90
C VAL A 124 2.63 12.50 -3.92
N GLU A 125 2.52 12.82 -2.64
CA GLU A 125 3.21 12.08 -1.58
C GLU A 125 2.68 10.65 -1.56
N SER A 126 3.52 9.68 -1.93
CA SER A 126 3.09 8.30 -2.21
C SER A 126 3.82 7.28 -1.36
N ALA A 127 3.11 6.23 -0.97
CA ALA A 127 3.64 5.03 -0.34
C ALA A 127 3.18 3.78 -1.10
N CYS A 128 3.85 2.66 -0.84
CA CYS A 128 3.47 1.35 -1.34
C CYS A 128 3.34 0.38 -0.17
N VAL A 129 2.28 -0.41 -0.17
CA VAL A 129 2.05 -1.51 0.77
C VAL A 129 1.69 -2.74 -0.04
N SER A 130 2.56 -3.74 -0.01
CA SER A 130 2.45 -4.90 -0.89
C SER A 130 2.13 -6.18 -0.12
N ILE A 131 1.38 -7.06 -0.74
CA ILE A 131 1.05 -8.39 -0.21
C ILE A 131 2.10 -9.36 -0.76
N PRO A 132 2.85 -10.09 0.11
CA PRO A 132 3.81 -11.09 -0.37
C PRO A 132 3.12 -12.19 -1.16
N LEU A 133 3.63 -12.47 -2.37
CA LEU A 133 3.04 -13.41 -3.32
C LEU A 133 4.13 -14.29 -3.92
N ARG A 134 3.88 -15.61 -4.00
CA ARG A 134 4.76 -16.56 -4.69
C ARG A 134 4.31 -16.74 -6.12
N TYR A 135 5.29 -16.97 -6.98
CA TYR A 135 5.09 -17.33 -8.40
C TYR A 135 4.36 -16.24 -9.20
N MET A 136 4.70 -14.98 -8.92
CA MET A 136 4.14 -13.81 -9.61
C MET A 136 4.22 -13.96 -11.13
N HIS A 137 3.18 -13.54 -11.83
CA HIS A 137 3.03 -13.63 -13.28
C HIS A 137 3.06 -15.05 -13.84
N THR A 138 2.68 -16.03 -13.03
CA THR A 138 2.51 -17.43 -13.47
C THR A 138 1.04 -17.84 -13.36
N PRO A 139 0.63 -18.97 -14.00
CA PRO A 139 -0.74 -19.46 -13.86
C PRO A 139 -1.14 -19.89 -12.43
N ILE A 140 -0.19 -20.08 -11.54
CA ILE A 140 -0.42 -20.50 -10.15
C ILE A 140 0.28 -19.53 -9.23
N GLU A 141 -0.45 -18.56 -8.72
CA GLU A 141 0.02 -17.61 -7.73
C GLU A 141 -0.50 -17.96 -6.34
N VAL A 142 0.32 -17.75 -5.31
CA VAL A 142 0.00 -18.14 -3.94
C VAL A 142 0.24 -16.99 -2.97
N ILE A 143 -0.80 -16.63 -2.22
CA ILE A 143 -0.76 -15.66 -1.12
C ILE A 143 -1.29 -16.29 0.17
N ASP A 144 -1.00 -15.66 1.31
CA ASP A 144 -1.67 -15.98 2.57
C ASP A 144 -2.86 -15.01 2.77
N PRO A 145 -4.08 -15.50 2.96
CA PRO A 145 -5.25 -14.65 3.23
C PRO A 145 -5.08 -13.75 4.46
N LYS A 146 -4.26 -14.13 5.43
CA LYS A 146 -3.93 -13.30 6.59
C LYS A 146 -3.13 -12.05 6.21
N ASP A 147 -2.27 -12.14 5.19
CA ASP A 147 -1.53 -10.96 4.70
C ASP A 147 -2.48 -9.96 4.05
N VAL A 148 -3.50 -10.42 3.34
CA VAL A 148 -4.57 -9.57 2.80
C VAL A 148 -5.34 -8.88 3.93
N GLU A 149 -5.73 -9.64 4.96
CA GLU A 149 -6.44 -9.09 6.11
C GLU A 149 -5.58 -8.06 6.86
N ASN A 150 -4.33 -8.40 7.15
CA ASN A 150 -3.39 -7.52 7.84
C ASN A 150 -3.10 -6.25 7.02
N THR A 151 -2.98 -6.35 5.69
CA THR A 151 -2.87 -5.18 4.81
C THR A 151 -4.06 -4.25 4.98
N ALA A 152 -5.26 -4.78 4.94
CA ALA A 152 -6.46 -3.97 5.08
C ALA A 152 -6.61 -3.37 6.49
N ARG A 153 -6.20 -4.08 7.55
CA ARG A 153 -6.15 -3.54 8.93
C ARG A 153 -5.13 -2.42 9.04
N LEU A 154 -3.95 -2.59 8.44
CA LEU A 154 -2.89 -1.59 8.43
C LEU A 154 -3.33 -0.29 7.73
N LEU A 155 -3.95 -0.40 6.56
CA LEU A 155 -4.49 0.76 5.85
C LEU A 155 -5.55 1.50 6.67
N ALA A 156 -6.44 0.75 7.34
CA ALA A 156 -7.44 1.33 8.23
C ALA A 156 -6.81 2.04 9.43
N ALA A 157 -5.80 1.43 10.06
CA ALA A 157 -5.06 2.00 11.18
C ALA A 157 -4.36 3.31 10.78
N TYR A 158 -3.70 3.33 9.62
CA TYR A 158 -3.08 4.53 9.10
C TYR A 158 -4.10 5.64 8.78
N ALA A 159 -5.19 5.30 8.10
CA ALA A 159 -6.24 6.26 7.76
C ALA A 159 -6.87 6.91 8.99
N LYS A 160 -7.10 6.17 10.07
CA LYS A 160 -7.59 6.71 11.35
C LYS A 160 -6.66 7.80 11.91
N LYS A 161 -5.35 7.65 11.76
CA LYS A 161 -4.38 8.64 12.25
C LYS A 161 -4.35 9.94 11.45
N LEU A 162 -4.77 9.91 10.19
CA LEU A 162 -4.80 11.10 9.34
C LEU A 162 -6.00 12.00 9.62
N GLY A 163 -7.06 11.48 10.22
CA GLY A 163 -8.27 12.22 10.60
C GLY A 163 -8.14 13.01 11.92
N ARG A 164 -7.00 13.64 12.20
CA ARG A 164 -6.76 14.45 13.40
C ARG A 164 -6.95 15.93 13.13
#